data_221a36b3b15c8ebb682762c7cdb98d03
#
_entry.id   221a36b3b15c8ebb682762c7cdb98d03
#
_cell.length_a   1.000
_cell.length_b   1.000
_cell.length_c   1.000
_cell.angle_alpha   90.00
_cell.angle_beta   90.00
_cell.angle_gamma   90.00
#
_symmetry.space_group_name_H-M   'P 1'
#
loop_
_entity.id
_entity.type
_entity.pdbx_description
1 polymer ?
#
loop_
_entity_poly.entity_id
_entity_poly.type
_entity_poly.pdbx_seq_one_letter_code
_entity_poly.pdbx_strand_id
1 'polypeptide(L)'
;MNIKKLVLISALALGAGLAFADAVTVPTVSDVTLAQTGSRKMTITYTLNNGPAVVTLDIQTNYVNAAEETCWVSIGGEHIQRVSFASDVFKIVTGDTVHSIKWEPDLDFPGHAIPAGGIRAVVTAWALDNKPDYMVVDLANPSVGGEFYYPAVEYLPGGILANIAYRTSKLVMRKIDAKNVKWTMGAYGESGRNKDSEKLHDVTLTNNYYIGVFEFTQSQYTMFYTDQWGNPTWPSCSYTGDGSSGSRACLPMENYTSSGIMGRKNWSDTPSADSLIGKIRTVTGLDFDLPSEAQWEFASRAGHGEGYWGTGAPIIGTNPDANLQACYNDNSHPVAVGSYPPNSWGLYDMSGNVGEYVLDFFEYNISTHTQGEIQAYSGSDNRVTRGGWYASPAAKCRPANRSDFYNCGWTSGQYGFRLACRAGLK
;
A
#
# COMPACT_ATOMS: atom_id res chain seq x y z
N MET A 1 -6.37 -1.17 -23.73
CA MET A 1 -6.04 -0.13 -24.73
C MET A 1 -5.04 0.81 -24.06
N ASN A 2 -3.74 0.63 -24.39
CA ASN A 2 -2.63 1.33 -23.73
C ASN A 2 -2.56 2.80 -24.15
N ILE A 3 -2.68 3.71 -23.23
CA ILE A 3 -2.39 5.14 -23.47
C ILE A 3 -1.01 5.45 -22.88
N LYS A 4 0.01 5.45 -23.74
CA LYS A 4 1.32 6.04 -23.41
C LYS A 4 1.17 7.55 -23.40
N LYS A 5 1.36 8.20 -22.23
CA LYS A 5 1.51 9.64 -22.17
C LYS A 5 2.94 10.03 -22.56
N LEU A 6 3.05 10.62 -23.73
CA LEU A 6 4.25 11.32 -24.20
C LEU A 6 4.21 12.73 -23.56
N VAL A 7 5.19 13.08 -22.76
CA VAL A 7 5.36 14.44 -22.22
C VAL A 7 6.26 15.21 -23.18
N LEU A 8 5.68 16.16 -23.92
CA LEU A 8 6.41 17.14 -24.73
C LEU A 8 6.66 18.38 -23.83
N ILE A 9 7.93 18.73 -23.64
CA ILE A 9 8.32 19.97 -22.98
C ILE A 9 8.57 21.02 -24.06
N SER A 10 7.72 22.04 -24.14
CA SER A 10 7.99 23.25 -24.91
C SER A 10 8.49 24.35 -23.97
N ALA A 11 9.70 24.83 -24.19
CA ALA A 11 10.25 25.97 -23.50
C ALA A 11 9.76 27.27 -24.12
N LEU A 12 9.20 28.16 -23.32
CA LEU A 12 9.02 29.58 -23.67
C LEU A 12 9.72 30.43 -22.61
N ALA A 13 10.75 31.16 -23.03
CA ALA A 13 11.44 32.11 -22.19
C ALA A 13 10.77 33.47 -22.27
N LEU A 14 10.44 34.08 -21.13
CA LEU A 14 10.27 35.52 -20.98
C LEU A 14 10.74 35.92 -19.58
N GLY A 15 11.72 36.82 -19.54
CA GLY A 15 12.38 37.23 -18.34
C GLY A 15 11.62 38.26 -17.51
N ALA A 16 11.80 38.13 -16.21
CA ALA A 16 11.93 39.22 -15.20
C ALA A 16 12.16 38.51 -13.84
N GLY A 17 13.15 38.98 -13.09
CA GLY A 17 13.73 38.40 -11.87
C GLY A 17 12.73 37.81 -10.87
N LEU A 18 12.71 36.51 -10.80
CA LEU A 18 12.18 35.75 -9.70
C LEU A 18 13.35 34.91 -9.14
N ALA A 19 13.50 34.94 -7.82
CA ALA A 19 14.41 34.04 -7.14
C ALA A 19 14.13 32.61 -7.62
N PHE A 20 15.11 31.99 -8.25
CA PHE A 20 15.05 30.60 -8.66
C PHE A 20 14.89 29.75 -7.38
N ALA A 21 13.71 29.15 -7.19
CA ALA A 21 13.66 27.96 -6.41
C ALA A 21 14.65 26.98 -7.07
N ASP A 22 15.56 26.40 -6.30
CA ASP A 22 16.50 25.41 -6.78
C ASP A 22 15.74 24.41 -7.65
N ALA A 23 16.16 24.26 -8.90
CA ALA A 23 15.52 23.32 -9.81
C ALA A 23 15.65 21.93 -9.17
N VAL A 24 14.51 21.33 -8.84
CA VAL A 24 14.49 19.97 -8.29
C VAL A 24 15.16 19.08 -9.34
N THR A 25 16.39 18.69 -9.07
CA THR A 25 17.16 17.82 -9.96
C THR A 25 16.56 16.43 -9.86
N VAL A 26 15.97 15.96 -10.97
CA VAL A 26 15.39 14.62 -11.06
C VAL A 26 16.53 13.59 -11.06
N PRO A 27 16.49 12.56 -10.21
CA PRO A 27 17.48 11.51 -10.23
C PRO A 27 17.45 10.76 -11.55
N THR A 28 18.62 10.41 -12.09
CA THR A 28 18.76 9.68 -13.35
C THR A 28 19.80 8.58 -13.25
N VAL A 29 19.74 7.62 -14.16
CA VAL A 29 20.72 6.54 -14.29
C VAL A 29 21.41 6.64 -15.65
N SER A 30 22.73 6.47 -15.66
CA SER A 30 23.55 6.35 -16.86
C SER A 30 24.49 5.14 -16.78
N ASP A 31 25.19 4.86 -17.87
CA ASP A 31 26.25 3.85 -17.99
C ASP A 31 25.85 2.45 -17.52
N VAL A 32 24.59 2.06 -17.83
CA VAL A 32 24.09 0.74 -17.47
C VAL A 32 24.81 -0.34 -18.28
N THR A 33 25.45 -1.28 -17.59
CA THR A 33 26.07 -2.45 -18.20
C THR A 33 25.48 -3.73 -17.61
N LEU A 34 25.50 -4.81 -18.37
CA LEU A 34 25.13 -6.14 -17.93
C LEU A 34 26.20 -7.13 -18.38
N ALA A 35 26.88 -7.76 -17.45
CA ALA A 35 27.96 -8.69 -17.72
C ALA A 35 27.82 -10.00 -16.94
N GLN A 36 28.13 -11.12 -17.58
CA GLN A 36 28.29 -12.38 -16.90
C GLN A 36 29.63 -12.41 -16.16
N THR A 37 29.57 -12.51 -14.83
CA THR A 37 30.76 -12.48 -13.96
C THR A 37 31.07 -13.82 -13.31
N GLY A 38 30.30 -14.85 -13.64
CA GLY A 38 30.47 -16.25 -13.20
C GLY A 38 29.54 -17.18 -13.90
N SER A 39 29.65 -18.48 -13.71
CA SER A 39 28.87 -19.52 -14.39
C SER A 39 27.34 -19.37 -14.21
N ARG A 40 26.89 -18.65 -13.20
CA ARG A 40 25.49 -18.47 -12.84
C ARG A 40 25.22 -17.10 -12.24
N LYS A 41 26.06 -16.11 -12.56
CA LYS A 41 25.99 -14.77 -11.94
C LYS A 41 26.13 -13.72 -13.01
N MET A 42 25.20 -12.78 -12.95
CA MET A 42 25.24 -11.55 -13.73
C MET A 42 25.52 -10.39 -12.78
N THR A 43 26.34 -9.45 -13.24
CA THR A 43 26.54 -8.17 -12.56
C THR A 43 26.03 -7.07 -13.48
N ILE A 44 25.15 -6.24 -12.96
CA ILE A 44 24.72 -5.00 -13.58
C ILE A 44 25.46 -3.86 -12.87
N THR A 45 26.09 -2.97 -13.62
CA THR A 45 26.63 -1.71 -13.08
C THR A 45 25.85 -0.54 -13.67
N TYR A 46 25.74 0.53 -12.90
CA TYR A 46 25.10 1.77 -13.33
C TYR A 46 25.67 2.96 -12.55
N THR A 47 25.58 4.16 -13.12
CA THR A 47 25.89 5.41 -12.42
C THR A 47 24.59 6.07 -12.00
N LEU A 48 24.42 6.36 -10.69
CA LEU A 48 23.34 7.19 -10.17
C LEU A 48 23.78 8.65 -10.24
N ASN A 49 22.94 9.51 -10.80
CA ASN A 49 23.13 10.95 -10.88
C ASN A 49 21.99 11.66 -10.14
N ASN A 50 22.30 12.73 -9.42
CA ASN A 50 21.36 13.52 -8.64
C ASN A 50 20.61 12.67 -7.58
N GLY A 51 21.33 11.74 -6.92
CA GLY A 51 20.78 10.98 -5.79
C GLY A 51 20.55 11.85 -4.54
N PRO A 52 19.86 11.32 -3.50
CA PRO A 52 19.41 9.93 -3.36
C PRO A 52 18.16 9.60 -4.18
N ALA A 53 17.99 8.32 -4.53
CA ALA A 53 16.86 7.81 -5.27
C ALA A 53 16.51 6.38 -4.85
N VAL A 54 15.24 5.97 -5.03
CA VAL A 54 14.92 4.53 -5.09
C VAL A 54 15.34 4.02 -6.45
N VAL A 55 16.11 2.93 -6.48
CA VAL A 55 16.55 2.30 -7.72
C VAL A 55 15.83 0.98 -7.92
N THR A 56 15.31 0.73 -9.14
CA THR A 56 14.67 -0.52 -9.53
C THR A 56 15.33 -1.12 -10.76
N LEU A 57 15.16 -2.42 -10.95
CA LEU A 57 15.72 -3.19 -12.06
C LEU A 57 14.60 -3.87 -12.84
N ASP A 58 14.68 -3.81 -14.16
CA ASP A 58 14.01 -4.71 -15.09
C ASP A 58 15.05 -5.36 -16.00
N ILE A 59 14.79 -6.59 -16.42
CA ILE A 59 15.58 -7.31 -17.40
C ILE A 59 14.73 -7.53 -18.64
N GLN A 60 15.28 -7.21 -19.80
CA GLN A 60 14.56 -7.33 -21.06
C GLN A 60 15.30 -8.21 -22.04
N THR A 61 14.56 -9.00 -22.78
CA THR A 61 15.02 -9.75 -23.96
C THR A 61 14.48 -9.13 -25.22
N ASN A 62 15.18 -9.34 -26.33
CA ASN A 62 14.74 -8.84 -27.62
C ASN A 62 14.05 -9.91 -28.45
N TYR A 63 13.21 -9.48 -29.38
CA TYR A 63 12.66 -10.25 -30.49
C TYR A 63 12.51 -9.33 -31.71
N VAL A 64 12.41 -9.94 -32.89
CA VAL A 64 12.15 -9.20 -34.12
C VAL A 64 10.66 -9.31 -34.44
N ASN A 65 10.00 -8.17 -34.61
CA ASN A 65 8.56 -8.12 -34.94
C ASN A 65 8.32 -8.36 -36.46
N ALA A 66 7.06 -8.39 -36.87
CA ALA A 66 6.68 -8.61 -38.25
C ALA A 66 7.12 -7.48 -39.24
N ALA A 67 7.53 -6.33 -38.70
CA ALA A 67 8.09 -5.20 -39.47
C ALA A 67 9.63 -5.22 -39.47
N GLU A 68 10.26 -6.32 -39.09
CA GLU A 68 11.71 -6.50 -38.99
C GLU A 68 12.39 -5.57 -37.98
N GLU A 69 11.64 -5.00 -37.01
CA GLU A 69 12.17 -4.13 -35.96
C GLU A 69 12.55 -4.94 -34.74
N THR A 70 13.70 -4.62 -34.13
CA THR A 70 14.09 -5.18 -32.83
C THR A 70 13.26 -4.55 -31.70
N CYS A 71 12.44 -5.36 -31.07
CA CYS A 71 11.61 -4.98 -29.92
C CYS A 71 12.19 -5.58 -28.63
N TRP A 72 12.02 -4.87 -27.53
CA TRP A 72 12.43 -5.32 -26.21
C TRP A 72 11.22 -5.56 -25.32
N VAL A 73 11.22 -6.67 -24.59
CA VAL A 73 10.16 -7.06 -23.68
C VAL A 73 10.76 -7.48 -22.34
N SER A 74 10.13 -7.07 -21.25
CA SER A 74 10.50 -7.52 -19.90
C SER A 74 10.35 -9.04 -19.79
N ILE A 75 11.28 -9.69 -19.09
CA ILE A 75 11.13 -11.10 -18.72
C ILE A 75 10.11 -11.31 -17.60
N GLY A 76 9.62 -10.23 -16.98
CA GLY A 76 8.71 -10.25 -15.83
C GLY A 76 9.44 -10.13 -14.49
N GLY A 77 8.82 -9.44 -13.56
CA GLY A 77 9.38 -9.22 -12.22
C GLY A 77 9.57 -10.51 -11.43
N GLU A 78 8.73 -11.51 -11.68
CA GLU A 78 8.82 -12.85 -11.10
C GLU A 78 10.12 -13.59 -11.46
N HIS A 79 10.79 -13.15 -12.52
CA HIS A 79 12.07 -13.68 -12.99
C HIS A 79 13.28 -12.82 -12.58
N ILE A 80 13.11 -11.88 -11.64
CA ILE A 80 14.17 -10.98 -11.16
C ILE A 80 14.24 -10.98 -9.61
N GLN A 81 13.89 -12.09 -8.98
CA GLN A 81 13.74 -12.17 -7.53
C GLN A 81 15.03 -12.57 -6.79
N ARG A 82 15.97 -13.21 -7.48
CA ARG A 82 17.26 -13.64 -6.93
C ARG A 82 18.35 -12.58 -7.08
N VAL A 83 18.00 -11.37 -6.66
CA VAL A 83 18.94 -10.26 -6.54
C VAL A 83 19.52 -10.27 -5.14
N SER A 84 20.85 -10.15 -5.02
CA SER A 84 21.52 -10.12 -3.72
C SER A 84 21.06 -8.93 -2.89
N PHE A 85 20.75 -9.14 -1.62
CA PHE A 85 20.38 -8.07 -0.65
C PHE A 85 21.46 -7.00 -0.49
N ALA A 86 22.74 -7.34 -0.77
CA ALA A 86 23.83 -6.39 -0.76
C ALA A 86 23.86 -5.48 -2.00
N SER A 87 23.01 -5.74 -3.01
CA SER A 87 22.92 -4.93 -4.22
C SER A 87 22.24 -3.58 -3.96
N ASP A 88 22.63 -2.57 -4.75
CA ASP A 88 22.04 -1.24 -4.70
C ASP A 88 20.80 -1.16 -5.61
N VAL A 89 19.76 -1.84 -5.21
CA VAL A 89 18.48 -1.94 -5.94
C VAL A 89 17.31 -2.27 -5.00
N PHE A 90 16.13 -1.89 -5.38
CA PHE A 90 14.87 -2.02 -4.63
C PHE A 90 14.87 -1.34 -3.26
N LYS A 91 15.75 -0.36 -3.08
CA LYS A 91 15.92 0.42 -1.85
C LYS A 91 16.36 1.85 -2.19
N ILE A 92 16.43 2.71 -1.19
CA ILE A 92 17.03 4.03 -1.35
C ILE A 92 18.55 3.86 -1.51
N VAL A 93 19.07 4.39 -2.60
CA VAL A 93 20.50 4.41 -2.94
C VAL A 93 20.99 5.85 -2.85
N THR A 94 22.15 6.02 -2.24
CA THR A 94 22.75 7.33 -1.99
C THR A 94 24.10 7.46 -2.71
N GLY A 95 24.47 8.69 -3.03
CA GLY A 95 25.75 9.03 -3.69
C GLY A 95 25.68 8.97 -5.21
N ASP A 96 26.30 9.98 -5.83
CA ASP A 96 26.43 10.10 -7.30
C ASP A 96 27.68 9.33 -7.73
N THR A 97 27.59 8.01 -7.73
CA THR A 97 28.69 7.09 -7.98
C THR A 97 28.25 5.90 -8.82
N VAL A 98 29.23 5.04 -9.16
CA VAL A 98 28.95 3.75 -9.79
C VAL A 98 28.47 2.76 -8.73
N HIS A 99 27.35 2.14 -9.01
CA HIS A 99 26.69 1.12 -8.18
C HIS A 99 26.65 -0.24 -8.88
N SER A 100 26.37 -1.30 -8.12
CA SER A 100 26.30 -2.64 -8.68
C SER A 100 25.12 -3.46 -8.16
N ILE A 101 24.56 -4.28 -9.05
CA ILE A 101 23.51 -5.23 -8.77
C ILE A 101 24.00 -6.62 -9.14
N LYS A 102 23.84 -7.60 -8.26
CA LYS A 102 24.17 -9.01 -8.50
C LYS A 102 22.89 -9.81 -8.62
N TRP A 103 22.71 -10.48 -9.76
CA TRP A 103 21.54 -11.29 -10.08
C TRP A 103 21.95 -12.72 -10.44
N GLU A 104 21.17 -13.71 -10.02
CA GLU A 104 21.37 -15.14 -10.29
C GLU A 104 20.28 -15.68 -11.24
N PRO A 105 20.43 -15.47 -12.57
CA PRO A 105 19.38 -15.75 -13.56
C PRO A 105 18.98 -17.22 -13.67
N ASP A 106 19.89 -18.17 -13.42
CA ASP A 106 19.59 -19.59 -13.53
C ASP A 106 18.56 -20.09 -12.50
N LEU A 107 18.39 -19.37 -11.39
CA LEU A 107 17.38 -19.65 -10.38
C LEU A 107 16.04 -18.97 -10.68
N ASP A 108 16.08 -17.80 -11.33
CA ASP A 108 14.90 -16.98 -11.63
C ASP A 108 14.34 -17.26 -13.04
N PHE A 109 15.22 -17.56 -13.99
CA PHE A 109 14.88 -17.73 -15.40
C PHE A 109 15.56 -18.99 -15.99
N PRO A 110 15.27 -20.19 -15.43
CA PRO A 110 16.00 -21.41 -15.76
C PRO A 110 15.74 -21.88 -17.20
N GLY A 111 16.76 -22.51 -17.80
CA GLY A 111 16.65 -23.14 -19.10
C GLY A 111 16.68 -22.19 -20.32
N HIS A 112 16.91 -20.91 -20.11
CA HIS A 112 17.00 -19.91 -21.19
C HIS A 112 18.46 -19.66 -21.57
N ALA A 113 18.81 -19.98 -22.80
CA ALA A 113 20.07 -19.56 -23.44
C ALA A 113 19.79 -18.30 -24.26
N ILE A 114 20.31 -17.17 -23.85
CA ILE A 114 20.09 -15.89 -24.54
C ILE A 114 21.33 -15.55 -25.35
N PRO A 115 21.22 -15.31 -26.66
CA PRO A 115 22.35 -14.90 -27.50
C PRO A 115 22.98 -13.60 -26.97
N ALA A 116 24.27 -13.44 -27.25
CA ALA A 116 24.97 -12.19 -26.97
C ALA A 116 24.23 -11.00 -27.62
N GLY A 117 23.96 -9.94 -26.85
CA GLY A 117 23.17 -8.79 -27.30
C GLY A 117 21.66 -9.01 -27.30
N GLY A 118 21.17 -10.21 -26.94
CA GLY A 118 19.75 -10.51 -26.82
C GLY A 118 19.13 -10.18 -25.46
N ILE A 119 19.91 -9.64 -24.53
CA ILE A 119 19.46 -9.27 -23.17
C ILE A 119 20.01 -7.89 -22.80
N ARG A 120 19.21 -7.11 -22.06
CA ARG A 120 19.66 -5.84 -21.45
C ARG A 120 19.05 -5.65 -20.06
N ALA A 121 19.77 -4.90 -19.22
CA ALA A 121 19.24 -4.38 -17.97
C ALA A 121 18.65 -2.99 -18.19
N VAL A 122 17.52 -2.71 -17.57
CA VAL A 122 16.90 -1.40 -17.48
C VAL A 122 16.87 -1.02 -16.00
N VAL A 123 17.70 -0.05 -15.63
CA VAL A 123 17.77 0.47 -14.27
C VAL A 123 17.06 1.82 -14.23
N THR A 124 16.14 1.99 -13.28
CA THR A 124 15.33 3.21 -13.14
C THR A 124 15.56 3.83 -11.78
N ALA A 125 15.85 5.14 -11.75
CA ALA A 125 15.88 5.93 -10.54
C ALA A 125 14.53 6.64 -10.33
N TRP A 126 13.99 6.53 -9.11
CA TRP A 126 12.74 7.13 -8.70
C TRP A 126 13.02 8.22 -7.66
N ALA A 127 12.45 9.39 -7.87
CA ALA A 127 12.55 10.48 -6.91
C ALA A 127 11.88 10.09 -5.57
N LEU A 128 12.40 10.60 -4.46
CA LEU A 128 11.92 10.22 -3.12
C LEU A 128 10.49 10.73 -2.81
N ASP A 129 10.02 11.73 -3.55
CA ASP A 129 8.64 12.21 -3.48
C ASP A 129 7.68 11.46 -4.42
N ASN A 130 8.21 10.59 -5.30
CA ASN A 130 7.44 9.74 -6.21
C ASN A 130 8.05 8.33 -6.30
N LYS A 131 8.12 7.64 -5.18
CA LYS A 131 8.67 6.28 -5.06
C LYS A 131 7.82 5.25 -5.83
N PRO A 132 8.33 4.02 -6.06
CA PRO A 132 7.62 2.93 -6.74
C PRO A 132 6.30 2.55 -6.08
N ASP A 133 5.50 1.76 -6.80
CA ASP A 133 4.12 1.43 -6.46
C ASP A 133 3.95 0.56 -5.21
N TYR A 134 4.94 -0.26 -4.88
CA TYR A 134 4.90 -1.11 -3.69
C TYR A 134 6.06 -0.80 -2.76
N MET A 135 5.77 -0.72 -1.46
CA MET A 135 6.75 -0.64 -0.38
C MET A 135 6.59 -1.88 0.52
N VAL A 136 7.69 -2.52 0.85
CA VAL A 136 7.73 -3.65 1.79
C VAL A 136 8.59 -3.28 2.99
N VAL A 137 8.04 -3.42 4.18
CA VAL A 137 8.73 -3.20 5.45
C VAL A 137 8.85 -4.52 6.19
N ASP A 138 10.07 -4.91 6.55
CA ASP A 138 10.33 -6.11 7.34
C ASP A 138 10.15 -5.80 8.84
N LEU A 139 9.07 -6.32 9.43
CA LEU A 139 8.77 -6.11 10.85
C LEU A 139 9.56 -7.05 11.77
N ALA A 140 10.04 -8.17 11.26
CA ALA A 140 10.87 -9.09 12.04
C ALA A 140 12.30 -8.58 12.19
N ASN A 141 12.79 -7.80 11.20
CA ASN A 141 14.12 -7.18 11.23
C ASN A 141 13.99 -5.69 10.84
N PRO A 142 13.27 -4.89 11.65
CA PRO A 142 13.00 -3.53 11.27
C PRO A 142 14.27 -2.68 11.39
N SER A 143 14.44 -1.73 10.47
CA SER A 143 15.48 -0.71 10.54
C SER A 143 15.04 0.55 9.85
N VAL A 144 15.53 1.67 10.31
CA VAL A 144 15.30 2.95 9.64
C VAL A 144 15.96 2.93 8.27
N GLY A 145 15.20 3.19 7.20
CA GLY A 145 15.67 3.10 5.83
C GLY A 145 15.85 1.65 5.33
N GLY A 146 15.27 0.67 6.03
CA GLY A 146 15.32 -0.75 5.68
C GLY A 146 14.15 -1.24 4.82
N GLU A 147 13.33 -0.34 4.33
CA GLU A 147 12.22 -0.66 3.44
C GLU A 147 12.69 -0.95 2.01
N PHE A 148 11.98 -1.86 1.34
CA PHE A 148 12.19 -2.21 -0.06
C PHE A 148 11.06 -1.64 -0.92
N TYR A 149 11.39 -1.28 -2.17
CA TYR A 149 10.46 -0.67 -3.10
C TYR A 149 10.44 -1.43 -4.43
N TYR A 150 9.24 -1.76 -4.91
CA TYR A 150 9.05 -2.53 -6.14
C TYR A 150 8.12 -1.80 -7.10
N PRO A 151 8.41 -1.81 -8.43
CA PRO A 151 7.63 -1.05 -9.40
C PRO A 151 6.22 -1.61 -9.62
N ALA A 152 6.02 -2.92 -9.40
CA ALA A 152 4.74 -3.57 -9.59
C ALA A 152 4.65 -4.86 -8.74
N VAL A 153 3.45 -5.45 -8.64
CA VAL A 153 3.16 -6.60 -7.78
C VAL A 153 3.95 -7.86 -8.18
N GLU A 154 4.23 -8.04 -9.46
CA GLU A 154 5.00 -9.18 -9.99
C GLU A 154 6.47 -9.16 -9.55
N TYR A 155 7.00 -8.00 -9.12
CA TYR A 155 8.36 -7.89 -8.58
C TYR A 155 8.46 -8.27 -7.11
N LEU A 156 7.34 -8.49 -6.43
CA LEU A 156 7.34 -8.86 -5.00
C LEU A 156 7.89 -10.29 -4.82
N PRO A 157 9.00 -10.48 -4.10
CA PRO A 157 9.64 -11.79 -3.95
C PRO A 157 8.71 -12.86 -3.40
N GLY A 158 8.53 -13.94 -4.17
CA GLY A 158 7.68 -15.08 -3.83
C GLY A 158 6.19 -14.84 -4.08
N GLY A 159 5.79 -13.70 -4.69
CA GLY A 159 4.41 -13.37 -5.00
C GLY A 159 3.56 -12.94 -3.80
N ILE A 160 2.61 -12.06 -4.05
CA ILE A 160 1.85 -11.35 -2.99
C ILE A 160 1.06 -12.29 -2.05
N LEU A 161 0.48 -13.36 -2.55
CA LEU A 161 -0.27 -14.35 -1.75
C LEU A 161 0.56 -15.58 -1.39
N ALA A 162 1.48 -16.01 -2.24
CA ALA A 162 2.26 -17.23 -2.02
C ALA A 162 3.33 -17.05 -0.92
N ASN A 163 3.90 -15.84 -0.80
CA ASN A 163 4.82 -15.52 0.28
C ASN A 163 4.04 -15.10 1.54
N ILE A 164 3.87 -16.06 2.45
CA ILE A 164 3.14 -15.82 3.71
C ILE A 164 3.72 -14.69 4.57
N ALA A 165 5.02 -14.37 4.41
CA ALA A 165 5.66 -13.30 5.17
C ALA A 165 4.95 -11.94 5.01
N TYR A 166 4.32 -11.69 3.86
CA TYR A 166 3.56 -10.46 3.59
C TYR A 166 2.30 -10.31 4.43
N ARG A 167 1.86 -11.39 5.06
CA ARG A 167 0.70 -11.42 5.96
C ARG A 167 1.08 -11.80 7.40
N THR A 168 2.37 -11.99 7.70
CA THR A 168 2.82 -12.42 9.04
C THR A 168 3.90 -11.57 9.66
N SER A 169 4.98 -11.28 8.94
CA SER A 169 6.17 -10.59 9.47
C SER A 169 6.61 -9.38 8.65
N LYS A 170 5.92 -9.09 7.57
CA LYS A 170 6.20 -7.92 6.71
C LYS A 170 4.92 -7.13 6.47
N LEU A 171 5.06 -5.83 6.27
CA LEU A 171 4.01 -4.99 5.71
C LEU A 171 4.24 -4.83 4.21
N VAL A 172 3.20 -5.07 3.42
CA VAL A 172 3.17 -4.72 2.01
C VAL A 172 2.21 -3.57 1.83
N MET A 173 2.71 -2.47 1.29
CA MET A 173 1.98 -1.23 1.14
C MET A 173 1.86 -0.88 -0.35
N ARG A 174 0.69 -0.46 -0.79
CA ARG A 174 0.43 0.01 -2.16
C ARG A 174 0.43 1.54 -2.20
N LYS A 175 1.21 2.14 -3.10
CA LYS A 175 1.17 3.59 -3.34
C LYS A 175 -0.13 3.98 -4.02
N ILE A 176 -0.75 5.03 -3.52
CA ILE A 176 -1.91 5.68 -4.12
C ILE A 176 -1.48 7.07 -4.61
N ASP A 177 -1.53 7.27 -5.91
CA ASP A 177 -1.22 8.55 -6.53
C ASP A 177 -2.41 9.50 -6.39
N ALA A 178 -2.39 10.25 -5.30
CA ALA A 178 -3.51 11.08 -4.86
C ALA A 178 -3.16 12.57 -4.69
N LYS A 179 -1.88 12.95 -4.86
CA LYS A 179 -1.43 14.32 -4.64
C LYS A 179 -2.20 15.32 -5.50
N ASN A 180 -2.91 16.24 -4.83
CA ASN A 180 -3.75 17.25 -5.44
C ASN A 180 -4.94 16.69 -6.26
N VAL A 181 -5.32 15.44 -6.02
CA VAL A 181 -6.51 14.85 -6.64
C VAL A 181 -7.74 15.37 -5.90
N LYS A 182 -8.60 16.08 -6.64
CA LYS A 182 -9.95 16.44 -6.21
C LYS A 182 -10.92 15.35 -6.68
N TRP A 183 -11.74 14.83 -5.78
CA TRP A 183 -12.71 13.79 -6.08
C TRP A 183 -13.98 13.97 -5.23
N THR A 184 -15.06 13.31 -5.61
CA THR A 184 -16.32 13.34 -4.87
C THR A 184 -16.46 12.11 -4.02
N MET A 185 -16.52 12.29 -2.70
CA MET A 185 -16.69 11.28 -1.66
C MET A 185 -18.18 11.13 -1.33
N GLY A 186 -18.58 9.92 -0.89
CA GLY A 186 -19.96 9.63 -0.49
C GLY A 186 -20.78 8.93 -1.57
N ALA A 187 -22.11 8.89 -1.40
CA ALA A 187 -23.02 8.24 -2.34
C ALA A 187 -24.35 9.02 -2.48
N TYR A 188 -24.92 8.99 -3.67
CA TYR A 188 -26.24 9.61 -3.94
C TYR A 188 -27.31 8.56 -4.27
N GLY A 189 -27.05 7.67 -5.20
CA GLY A 189 -28.01 6.71 -5.75
C GLY A 189 -27.93 5.29 -5.20
N GLU A 190 -26.96 4.99 -4.36
CA GLU A 190 -26.70 3.62 -3.89
C GLU A 190 -27.80 3.11 -2.94
N SER A 191 -28.24 1.89 -3.16
CA SER A 191 -29.22 1.23 -2.29
C SER A 191 -28.65 0.99 -0.90
N GLY A 192 -29.45 1.26 0.13
CA GLY A 192 -29.03 1.09 1.54
C GLY A 192 -28.11 2.20 2.07
N ARG A 193 -27.92 3.29 1.31
CA ARG A 193 -27.14 4.44 1.80
C ARG A 193 -27.83 5.17 2.95
N ASN A 194 -27.04 5.76 3.83
CA ASN A 194 -27.52 6.74 4.79
C ASN A 194 -27.48 8.12 4.14
N LYS A 195 -28.67 8.73 3.99
CA LYS A 195 -28.82 10.01 3.28
C LYS A 195 -28.09 11.19 3.94
N ASP A 196 -27.85 11.13 5.22
CA ASP A 196 -27.26 12.22 6.01
C ASP A 196 -25.76 12.02 6.20
N SER A 197 -25.31 10.81 6.48
CA SER A 197 -23.90 10.54 6.74
C SER A 197 -23.07 10.17 5.49
N GLU A 198 -23.72 9.86 4.36
CA GLU A 198 -23.06 9.50 3.10
C GLU A 198 -23.31 10.54 1.99
N LYS A 199 -23.51 11.82 2.32
CA LYS A 199 -23.72 12.88 1.32
C LYS A 199 -22.51 13.04 0.43
N LEU A 200 -22.78 13.29 -0.87
CA LEU A 200 -21.73 13.67 -1.82
C LEU A 200 -21.09 14.99 -1.41
N HIS A 201 -19.79 15.03 -1.34
CA HIS A 201 -19.01 16.24 -1.12
C HIS A 201 -17.62 16.11 -1.74
N ASP A 202 -17.06 17.24 -2.11
CA ASP A 202 -15.73 17.28 -2.71
C ASP A 202 -14.64 17.20 -1.64
N VAL A 203 -13.65 16.35 -1.90
CA VAL A 203 -12.44 16.20 -1.09
C VAL A 203 -11.23 16.39 -1.99
N THR A 204 -10.17 17.01 -1.46
CA THR A 204 -8.88 17.10 -2.13
C THR A 204 -7.83 16.39 -1.27
N LEU A 205 -7.24 15.33 -1.81
CA LEU A 205 -6.11 14.65 -1.18
C LEU A 205 -4.83 15.41 -1.49
N THR A 206 -4.07 15.76 -0.46
CA THR A 206 -2.93 16.68 -0.58
C THR A 206 -1.61 15.99 -0.92
N ASN A 207 -1.52 14.69 -0.65
CA ASN A 207 -0.30 13.92 -0.81
C ASN A 207 -0.57 12.55 -1.41
N ASN A 208 0.45 11.99 -2.09
CA ASN A 208 0.51 10.56 -2.32
C ASN A 208 0.72 9.85 -0.98
N TYR A 209 0.18 8.65 -0.86
CA TYR A 209 0.33 7.84 0.34
C TYR A 209 0.47 6.36 -0.01
N TYR A 210 1.06 5.61 0.90
CA TYR A 210 1.00 4.15 0.89
C TYR A 210 -0.12 3.69 1.81
N ILE A 211 -0.85 2.66 1.40
CA ILE A 211 -1.87 2.00 2.23
C ILE A 211 -1.62 0.49 2.27
N GLY A 212 -1.87 -0.14 3.39
CA GLY A 212 -1.71 -1.59 3.55
C GLY A 212 -2.50 -2.36 2.50
N VAL A 213 -1.82 -3.27 1.80
CA VAL A 213 -2.46 -4.17 0.84
C VAL A 213 -3.47 -5.07 1.55
N PHE A 214 -3.18 -5.45 2.78
CA PHE A 214 -4.02 -6.25 3.67
C PHE A 214 -4.38 -5.45 4.92
N GLU A 215 -5.42 -5.89 5.63
CA GLU A 215 -5.64 -5.53 7.03
C GLU A 215 -4.43 -5.95 7.88
N PHE A 216 -4.15 -5.22 8.96
CA PHE A 216 -3.06 -5.56 9.88
C PHE A 216 -3.38 -6.86 10.63
N THR A 217 -2.44 -7.79 10.69
CA THR A 217 -2.69 -9.16 11.17
C THR A 217 -2.27 -9.39 12.62
N GLN A 218 -2.83 -10.45 13.22
CA GLN A 218 -2.47 -10.89 14.56
C GLN A 218 -0.99 -11.25 14.68
N SER A 219 -0.40 -11.86 13.63
CA SER A 219 1.04 -12.17 13.62
C SER A 219 1.91 -10.92 13.54
N GLN A 220 1.52 -9.92 12.73
CA GLN A 220 2.25 -8.66 12.65
C GLN A 220 2.27 -7.91 14.00
N TYR A 221 1.21 -8.02 14.79
CA TYR A 221 1.19 -7.48 16.16
C TYR A 221 2.29 -8.08 17.04
N THR A 222 2.53 -9.39 16.94
CA THR A 222 3.54 -10.08 17.75
C THR A 222 4.96 -9.60 17.53
N MET A 223 5.23 -8.90 16.40
CA MET A 223 6.56 -8.33 16.13
C MET A 223 6.90 -7.15 17.08
N PHE A 224 5.90 -6.57 17.74
CA PHE A 224 6.06 -5.41 18.61
C PHE A 224 5.81 -5.69 20.09
N TYR A 225 5.27 -6.86 20.42
CA TYR A 225 4.91 -7.22 21.79
C TYR A 225 5.44 -8.60 22.15
N THR A 226 6.25 -8.62 23.20
CA THR A 226 6.81 -9.85 23.79
C THR A 226 6.50 -9.90 25.27
N ASP A 227 6.46 -11.11 25.83
CA ASP A 227 6.38 -11.30 27.28
C ASP A 227 7.75 -11.02 27.95
N GLN A 228 7.81 -11.16 29.26
CA GLN A 228 9.03 -10.95 30.05
C GLN A 228 10.19 -11.90 29.72
N TRP A 229 9.94 -12.97 28.98
CA TRP A 229 10.94 -13.93 28.51
C TRP A 229 11.29 -13.78 27.02
N GLY A 230 10.72 -12.75 26.36
CA GLY A 230 10.96 -12.49 24.94
C GLY A 230 10.11 -13.31 23.95
N ASN A 231 9.10 -14.06 24.44
CA ASN A 231 8.20 -14.78 23.54
C ASN A 231 7.16 -13.83 22.93
N PRO A 232 6.72 -14.07 21.68
CA PRO A 232 5.68 -13.28 21.05
C PRO A 232 4.38 -13.24 21.87
N THR A 233 3.89 -12.06 22.18
CA THR A 233 2.58 -11.86 22.83
C THR A 233 1.53 -11.64 21.75
N TRP A 234 0.54 -12.52 21.69
CA TRP A 234 -0.57 -12.43 20.77
C TRP A 234 -1.62 -11.43 21.26
N PRO A 235 -2.29 -10.70 20.36
CA PRO A 235 -3.38 -9.79 20.75
C PRO A 235 -4.57 -10.58 21.32
N SER A 236 -5.36 -9.91 22.18
CA SER A 236 -6.59 -10.47 22.75
C SER A 236 -7.75 -10.37 21.75
N CYS A 237 -7.62 -11.01 20.60
CA CYS A 237 -8.65 -11.05 19.58
C CYS A 237 -9.84 -11.93 19.97
N SER A 238 -11.03 -11.59 19.46
CA SER A 238 -12.25 -12.38 19.69
C SER A 238 -12.21 -13.71 18.94
N TYR A 239 -11.55 -13.74 17.78
CA TYR A 239 -11.37 -14.95 16.99
C TYR A 239 -9.88 -15.26 16.76
N THR A 240 -9.50 -16.48 17.09
CA THR A 240 -8.11 -16.96 17.03
C THR A 240 -7.95 -18.26 16.24
N GLY A 241 -8.90 -18.57 15.35
CA GLY A 241 -8.94 -19.85 14.67
C GLY A 241 -9.10 -21.01 15.66
N ASP A 242 -8.30 -22.05 15.50
CA ASP A 242 -8.21 -23.18 16.46
C ASP A 242 -7.31 -22.87 17.68
N GLY A 243 -6.85 -21.62 17.80
CA GLY A 243 -5.95 -21.15 18.87
C GLY A 243 -4.47 -21.41 18.61
N SER A 244 -4.12 -22.17 17.59
CA SER A 244 -2.72 -22.35 17.22
C SER A 244 -2.13 -21.09 16.59
N SER A 245 -0.82 -20.89 16.74
CA SER A 245 -0.13 -19.76 16.11
C SER A 245 -0.23 -19.80 14.58
N GLY A 246 -0.33 -20.98 13.99
CA GLY A 246 -0.50 -21.16 12.55
C GLY A 246 -1.87 -20.69 12.06
N SER A 247 -2.96 -21.07 12.74
CA SER A 247 -4.31 -20.71 12.32
C SER A 247 -4.61 -19.23 12.45
N ARG A 248 -4.03 -18.55 13.46
CA ARG A 248 -4.26 -17.13 13.71
C ARG A 248 -3.29 -16.19 12.98
N ALA A 249 -2.22 -16.74 12.40
CA ALA A 249 -1.12 -15.92 11.84
C ALA A 249 -1.56 -14.89 10.79
N CYS A 250 -2.46 -15.28 9.90
CA CYS A 250 -2.99 -14.41 8.83
C CYS A 250 -4.38 -13.84 9.14
N LEU A 251 -4.94 -14.06 10.35
CA LEU A 251 -6.19 -13.43 10.73
C LEU A 251 -5.98 -11.94 10.97
N PRO A 252 -6.96 -11.09 10.63
CA PRO A 252 -6.87 -9.67 10.96
C PRO A 252 -6.80 -9.47 12.46
N MET A 253 -6.06 -8.46 12.89
CA MET A 253 -6.07 -8.01 14.27
C MET A 253 -7.36 -7.26 14.53
N GLU A 254 -8.15 -7.74 15.48
CA GLU A 254 -9.42 -7.14 15.89
C GLU A 254 -9.51 -7.05 17.43
N ASN A 255 -10.62 -6.56 17.94
CA ASN A 255 -10.90 -6.44 19.37
C ASN A 255 -9.88 -5.54 20.12
N TYR A 256 -9.43 -4.49 19.46
CA TYR A 256 -8.51 -3.51 20.02
C TYR A 256 -9.13 -2.11 19.96
N THR A 257 -8.78 -1.25 20.91
CA THR A 257 -9.31 0.12 20.91
C THR A 257 -8.57 0.99 19.90
N SER A 258 -9.26 1.91 19.24
CA SER A 258 -8.60 2.88 18.36
C SER A 258 -7.55 3.71 19.10
N SER A 259 -7.79 4.05 20.37
CA SER A 259 -6.82 4.72 21.22
C SER A 259 -5.59 3.86 21.53
N GLY A 260 -5.76 2.55 21.71
CA GLY A 260 -4.64 1.60 21.91
C GLY A 260 -3.77 1.46 20.67
N ILE A 261 -4.39 1.49 19.49
CA ILE A 261 -3.66 1.45 18.20
C ILE A 261 -2.86 2.74 18.02
N MET A 262 -3.52 3.91 18.15
CA MET A 262 -2.92 5.21 17.82
C MET A 262 -2.11 5.82 18.99
N GLY A 263 -2.46 5.50 20.25
CA GLY A 263 -1.84 6.12 21.43
C GLY A 263 -2.10 7.61 21.57
N ARG A 264 -3.17 8.11 20.97
CA ARG A 264 -3.57 9.51 20.99
C ARG A 264 -5.07 9.67 20.78
N LYS A 265 -5.61 10.80 21.18
CA LYS A 265 -7.02 11.16 20.96
C LYS A 265 -7.18 11.91 19.64
N ASN A 266 -6.42 12.98 19.43
CA ASN A 266 -6.49 13.78 18.21
C ASN A 266 -5.44 13.31 17.20
N TRP A 267 -5.78 13.41 15.91
CA TRP A 267 -4.87 13.05 14.81
C TRP A 267 -3.61 13.93 14.77
N SER A 268 -3.70 15.19 15.22
CA SER A 268 -2.57 16.14 15.28
C SER A 268 -1.57 15.83 16.39
N ASP A 269 -1.96 15.04 17.39
CA ASP A 269 -1.10 14.71 18.51
C ASP A 269 -0.07 13.65 18.06
N THR A 270 1.11 13.67 18.66
CA THR A 270 2.10 12.62 18.44
C THR A 270 1.62 11.30 19.05
N PRO A 271 1.62 10.18 18.34
CA PRO A 271 1.32 8.88 18.92
C PRO A 271 2.24 8.57 20.10
N SER A 272 1.67 8.02 21.18
CA SER A 272 2.47 7.53 22.31
C SER A 272 3.47 6.47 21.82
N ALA A 273 4.72 6.54 22.28
CA ALA A 273 5.75 5.56 21.93
C ALA A 273 5.38 4.12 22.28
N ASP A 274 4.52 3.92 23.30
CA ASP A 274 4.05 2.60 23.74
C ASP A 274 2.88 2.05 22.91
N SER A 275 2.22 2.90 22.12
CA SER A 275 1.15 2.46 21.23
C SER A 275 1.71 1.65 20.06
N LEU A 276 0.84 0.88 19.39
CA LEU A 276 1.27 0.09 18.22
C LEU A 276 1.87 0.98 17.14
N ILE A 277 1.20 2.08 16.76
CA ILE A 277 1.71 3.03 15.76
C ILE A 277 3.01 3.68 16.23
N GLY A 278 3.10 4.08 17.51
CA GLY A 278 4.34 4.65 18.06
C GLY A 278 5.52 3.69 17.97
N LYS A 279 5.31 2.42 18.31
CA LYS A 279 6.35 1.37 18.18
C LYS A 279 6.77 1.17 16.73
N ILE A 280 5.81 1.06 15.79
CA ILE A 280 6.10 0.91 14.35
C ILE A 280 6.94 2.12 13.86
N ARG A 281 6.55 3.34 14.18
CA ARG A 281 7.29 4.57 13.84
C ARG A 281 8.70 4.57 14.39
N THR A 282 8.87 4.13 15.64
CA THR A 282 10.18 4.09 16.31
C THR A 282 11.15 3.16 15.60
N VAL A 283 10.72 1.96 15.22
CA VAL A 283 11.62 0.96 14.64
C VAL A 283 11.85 1.13 13.14
N THR A 284 10.90 1.76 12.42
CA THR A 284 11.01 1.95 10.96
C THR A 284 11.49 3.34 10.57
N GLY A 285 11.30 4.34 11.42
CA GLY A 285 11.50 5.75 11.09
C GLY A 285 10.46 6.33 10.11
N LEU A 286 9.46 5.54 9.70
CA LEU A 286 8.43 5.92 8.76
C LEU A 286 7.19 6.49 9.48
N ASP A 287 6.48 7.42 8.82
CA ASP A 287 5.33 8.11 9.38
C ASP A 287 4.04 7.29 9.19
N PHE A 288 4.02 6.09 9.77
CA PHE A 288 2.84 5.23 9.76
C PHE A 288 1.71 5.78 10.61
N ASP A 289 0.47 5.60 10.13
CA ASP A 289 -0.76 5.93 10.84
C ASP A 289 -1.93 5.07 10.33
N LEU A 290 -3.13 5.31 10.84
CA LEU A 290 -4.35 4.91 10.15
C LEU A 290 -4.55 5.80 8.92
N PRO A 291 -5.24 5.34 7.87
CA PRO A 291 -5.68 6.22 6.80
C PRO A 291 -6.69 7.24 7.31
N SER A 292 -6.76 8.43 6.70
CA SER A 292 -7.94 9.26 6.84
C SER A 292 -9.15 8.56 6.18
N GLU A 293 -10.34 8.98 6.57
CA GLU A 293 -11.56 8.43 5.96
C GLU A 293 -11.59 8.63 4.44
N ALA A 294 -11.16 9.82 4.00
CA ALA A 294 -11.06 10.14 2.59
C ALA A 294 -10.02 9.29 1.84
N GLN A 295 -8.85 9.06 2.45
CA GLN A 295 -7.85 8.15 1.89
C GLN A 295 -8.38 6.72 1.77
N TRP A 296 -9.09 6.25 2.80
CA TRP A 296 -9.65 4.91 2.82
C TRP A 296 -10.70 4.72 1.71
N GLU A 297 -11.68 5.64 1.60
CA GLU A 297 -12.73 5.53 0.57
C GLU A 297 -12.16 5.65 -0.84
N PHE A 298 -11.22 6.58 -1.07
CA PHE A 298 -10.54 6.74 -2.36
C PHE A 298 -9.83 5.46 -2.78
N ALA A 299 -9.10 4.84 -1.85
CA ALA A 299 -8.41 3.57 -2.07
C ALA A 299 -9.39 2.41 -2.29
N SER A 300 -10.50 2.36 -1.52
CA SER A 300 -11.54 1.34 -1.66
C SER A 300 -12.21 1.40 -3.03
N ARG A 301 -12.48 2.59 -3.55
CA ARG A 301 -13.07 2.79 -4.88
C ARG A 301 -12.15 2.42 -6.03
N ALA A 302 -10.85 2.45 -5.83
CA ALA A 302 -9.84 2.05 -6.81
C ALA A 302 -10.03 2.68 -8.21
N GLY A 303 -10.37 3.97 -8.25
CA GLY A 303 -10.59 4.73 -9.49
C GLY A 303 -12.01 4.64 -10.05
N HIS A 304 -12.91 3.88 -9.41
CA HIS A 304 -14.31 3.79 -9.79
C HIS A 304 -15.14 4.85 -9.05
N GLY A 305 -16.15 5.39 -9.76
CA GLY A 305 -17.03 6.40 -9.21
C GLY A 305 -18.12 5.86 -8.28
N GLU A 306 -19.08 6.73 -7.95
CA GLU A 306 -20.30 6.35 -7.24
C GLU A 306 -21.06 5.25 -7.98
N GLY A 307 -21.69 4.35 -7.23
CA GLY A 307 -22.48 3.24 -7.77
C GLY A 307 -21.64 2.03 -8.20
N TYR A 308 -20.35 2.03 -7.93
CA TYR A 308 -19.47 0.91 -8.23
C TYR A 308 -18.67 0.46 -7.02
N TRP A 309 -18.42 -0.86 -6.97
CA TRP A 309 -17.43 -1.46 -6.10
C TRP A 309 -16.01 -1.15 -6.61
N GLY A 310 -15.02 -1.26 -5.76
CA GLY A 310 -13.62 -1.07 -6.14
C GLY A 310 -13.08 -2.10 -7.17
N THR A 311 -13.84 -3.13 -7.48
CA THR A 311 -13.58 -4.10 -8.56
C THR A 311 -14.08 -3.64 -9.92
N GLY A 312 -14.84 -2.52 -9.98
CA GLY A 312 -15.54 -2.04 -11.16
C GLY A 312 -16.92 -2.67 -11.40
N ALA A 313 -17.36 -3.59 -10.53
CA ALA A 313 -18.71 -4.14 -10.60
C ALA A 313 -19.73 -3.10 -10.09
N PRO A 314 -20.91 -2.98 -10.75
CA PRO A 314 -21.94 -2.04 -10.30
C PRO A 314 -22.58 -2.49 -8.97
N ILE A 315 -22.91 -1.51 -8.11
CA ILE A 315 -23.69 -1.75 -6.89
C ILE A 315 -25.16 -1.83 -7.28
N ILE A 316 -25.72 -3.04 -7.29
CA ILE A 316 -27.11 -3.29 -7.67
C ILE A 316 -27.89 -3.80 -6.46
N GLY A 317 -28.91 -3.05 -6.04
CA GLY A 317 -29.75 -3.44 -4.91
C GLY A 317 -29.00 -3.48 -3.57
N THR A 318 -29.46 -4.34 -2.67
CA THR A 318 -28.86 -4.52 -1.33
C THR A 318 -27.93 -5.72 -1.24
N ASN A 319 -27.86 -6.53 -2.29
CA ASN A 319 -26.94 -7.67 -2.35
C ASN A 319 -25.78 -7.32 -3.27
N PRO A 320 -24.53 -7.63 -2.90
CA PRO A 320 -23.45 -7.57 -3.84
C PRO A 320 -23.68 -8.63 -4.91
N ASP A 321 -23.10 -8.41 -6.08
CA ASP A 321 -22.87 -9.50 -7.00
C ASP A 321 -22.19 -10.66 -6.23
N ALA A 322 -22.65 -11.90 -6.43
CA ALA A 322 -22.08 -13.10 -5.82
C ALA A 322 -20.59 -13.29 -6.12
N ASN A 323 -20.06 -12.56 -7.11
CA ASN A 323 -18.64 -12.47 -7.43
C ASN A 323 -17.90 -11.39 -6.63
N LEU A 324 -18.58 -10.57 -5.85
CA LEU A 324 -17.95 -9.65 -4.89
C LEU A 324 -17.63 -10.42 -3.63
N GLN A 325 -16.56 -10.79 -3.60
CA GLN A 325 -15.65 -11.55 -2.81
C GLN A 325 -15.28 -10.76 -1.57
N ALA A 326 -16.30 -10.52 -0.76
CA ALA A 326 -16.20 -9.94 0.56
C ALA A 326 -16.59 -11.01 1.57
N CYS A 327 -15.85 -11.11 2.66
CA CYS A 327 -16.30 -11.83 3.83
C CYS A 327 -17.41 -10.99 4.47
N TYR A 328 -18.67 -11.34 4.23
CA TYR A 328 -19.85 -10.64 4.74
C TYR A 328 -21.03 -11.62 4.93
N ASN A 329 -22.09 -11.15 5.57
CA ASN A 329 -23.43 -11.77 5.62
C ASN A 329 -23.43 -13.23 6.09
N ASP A 330 -23.36 -13.44 7.39
CA ASP A 330 -23.46 -14.72 8.13
C ASP A 330 -22.16 -15.52 8.35
N ASN A 331 -20.99 -14.98 8.05
CA ASN A 331 -19.81 -15.57 8.64
C ASN A 331 -19.79 -15.30 10.16
N SER A 332 -19.51 -16.33 10.94
CA SER A 332 -19.45 -16.23 12.39
C SER A 332 -18.13 -15.58 12.89
N HIS A 333 -17.16 -15.40 11.98
CA HIS A 333 -15.82 -14.94 12.31
C HIS A 333 -15.10 -14.41 11.06
N PRO A 334 -14.04 -13.59 11.23
CA PRO A 334 -13.19 -13.16 10.13
C PRO A 334 -12.41 -14.33 9.52
N VAL A 335 -11.94 -14.14 8.30
CA VAL A 335 -11.07 -15.09 7.60
C VAL A 335 -9.64 -14.54 7.48
N ALA A 336 -8.70 -15.39 7.06
CA ALA A 336 -7.34 -14.94 6.76
C ALA A 336 -7.35 -13.82 5.71
N VAL A 337 -6.59 -12.75 5.95
CA VAL A 337 -6.51 -11.62 5.01
C VAL A 337 -6.06 -12.08 3.63
N GLY A 338 -6.63 -11.48 2.58
CA GLY A 338 -6.34 -11.88 1.19
C GLY A 338 -7.01 -13.18 0.76
N SER A 339 -8.04 -13.65 1.47
CA SER A 339 -8.81 -14.84 1.08
C SER A 339 -9.71 -14.61 -0.12
N TYR A 340 -10.05 -13.37 -0.41
CA TYR A 340 -10.87 -12.94 -1.54
C TYR A 340 -10.04 -12.09 -2.50
N PRO A 341 -10.41 -11.98 -3.80
CA PRO A 341 -9.69 -11.12 -4.73
C PRO A 341 -9.65 -9.65 -4.33
N PRO A 342 -8.62 -8.94 -4.75
CA PRO A 342 -8.44 -7.54 -4.45
C PRO A 342 -9.35 -6.65 -5.31
N ASN A 343 -9.44 -5.36 -4.94
CA ASN A 343 -9.98 -4.33 -5.81
C ASN A 343 -9.03 -4.05 -7.01
N SER A 344 -9.44 -3.17 -7.92
CA SER A 344 -8.67 -2.87 -9.14
C SER A 344 -7.29 -2.25 -8.89
N TRP A 345 -7.00 -1.81 -7.66
CA TRP A 345 -5.68 -1.32 -7.25
C TRP A 345 -4.86 -2.34 -6.46
N GLY A 346 -5.34 -3.58 -6.35
CA GLY A 346 -4.63 -4.65 -5.65
C GLY A 346 -4.76 -4.61 -4.12
N LEU A 347 -5.79 -3.94 -3.58
CA LEU A 347 -6.07 -3.90 -2.15
C LEU A 347 -7.10 -4.96 -1.80
N TYR A 348 -6.77 -5.81 -0.84
CA TYR A 348 -7.61 -6.90 -0.36
C TYR A 348 -8.51 -6.45 0.78
N ASP A 349 -9.64 -7.13 0.94
CA ASP A 349 -10.55 -7.02 2.09
C ASP A 349 -11.09 -5.58 2.34
N MET A 350 -11.19 -4.76 1.26
CA MET A 350 -11.77 -3.42 1.34
C MET A 350 -13.30 -3.44 1.51
N SER A 351 -13.90 -4.63 1.55
CA SER A 351 -15.33 -4.84 1.73
C SER A 351 -15.56 -6.10 2.56
N GLY A 352 -15.95 -5.96 3.82
CA GLY A 352 -16.14 -7.07 4.76
C GLY A 352 -14.87 -7.44 5.53
N ASN A 353 -14.79 -8.64 5.98
CA ASN A 353 -13.80 -9.22 6.89
C ASN A 353 -13.82 -8.53 8.26
N VAL A 354 -13.08 -7.45 8.50
CA VAL A 354 -13.27 -6.59 9.68
C VAL A 354 -13.54 -5.15 9.26
N GLY A 355 -14.37 -4.45 10.01
CA GLY A 355 -14.56 -3.01 9.85
C GLY A 355 -13.28 -2.28 10.26
N GLU A 356 -12.87 -1.28 9.49
CA GLU A 356 -11.58 -0.66 9.67
C GLU A 356 -11.68 0.71 10.30
N TYR A 357 -10.93 0.92 11.40
CA TYR A 357 -10.77 2.24 11.98
C TYR A 357 -10.00 3.17 11.04
N VAL A 358 -10.47 4.43 10.97
CA VAL A 358 -9.78 5.52 10.29
C VAL A 358 -9.47 6.66 11.27
N LEU A 359 -8.72 7.67 10.84
CA LEU A 359 -8.32 8.79 11.68
C LEU A 359 -9.47 9.70 12.09
N ASP A 360 -10.53 9.73 11.31
CA ASP A 360 -11.60 10.71 11.43
C ASP A 360 -12.56 10.38 12.57
N PHE A 361 -13.10 11.42 13.18
CA PHE A 361 -14.22 11.31 14.10
C PHE A 361 -15.53 11.21 13.31
N PHE A 362 -16.46 10.43 13.86
CA PHE A 362 -17.76 10.27 13.22
C PHE A 362 -18.66 11.46 13.47
N GLU A 363 -19.13 12.07 12.40
CA GLU A 363 -20.22 13.02 12.40
C GLU A 363 -21.36 12.52 11.52
N TYR A 364 -22.56 12.59 12.06
CA TYR A 364 -23.75 12.11 11.36
C TYR A 364 -24.08 12.99 10.15
N ASN A 365 -23.99 14.33 10.29
CA ASN A 365 -24.30 15.24 9.21
C ASN A 365 -23.04 15.87 8.60
N ILE A 366 -22.55 15.28 7.52
CA ILE A 366 -21.35 15.76 6.82
C ILE A 366 -21.54 16.98 5.95
N SER A 367 -22.76 17.59 5.91
CA SER A 367 -23.00 18.82 5.14
C SER A 367 -22.29 20.05 5.70
N THR A 368 -21.80 19.99 6.93
CA THR A 368 -21.07 21.07 7.58
C THR A 368 -19.56 20.92 7.48
N HIS A 369 -19.08 19.84 6.89
CA HIS A 369 -17.65 19.56 6.80
C HIS A 369 -16.97 20.52 5.82
N THR A 370 -15.95 21.19 6.30
CA THR A 370 -15.01 21.90 5.45
C THR A 370 -14.25 20.89 4.58
N GLN A 371 -13.90 21.27 3.37
CA GLN A 371 -13.11 20.46 2.43
C GLN A 371 -11.72 20.15 3.03
N GLY A 372 -11.66 19.19 3.96
CA GLY A 372 -10.45 18.74 4.63
C GLY A 372 -10.23 17.27 4.41
N GLU A 373 -8.96 16.86 4.35
CA GLU A 373 -8.58 15.44 4.21
C GLU A 373 -8.94 14.63 5.47
N ILE A 374 -8.95 15.26 6.65
CA ILE A 374 -9.25 14.63 7.95
C ILE A 374 -10.27 15.48 8.70
N GLN A 375 -11.31 14.84 9.22
CA GLN A 375 -12.28 15.48 10.10
C GLN A 375 -11.74 15.63 11.52
N ALA A 376 -11.72 16.88 11.99
CA ALA A 376 -11.29 17.20 13.34
C ALA A 376 -12.32 16.74 14.39
N TYR A 377 -11.87 16.63 15.63
CA TYR A 377 -12.73 16.33 16.77
C TYR A 377 -13.80 17.40 16.97
N SER A 378 -15.07 16.97 16.97
CA SER A 378 -16.25 17.83 17.13
C SER A 378 -16.96 17.70 18.49
N GLY A 379 -16.36 16.98 19.44
CA GLY A 379 -16.95 16.71 20.75
C GLY A 379 -17.46 15.28 20.96
N SER A 380 -17.49 14.45 19.92
CA SER A 380 -17.80 13.02 19.99
C SER A 380 -16.52 12.19 20.04
N ASP A 381 -16.47 11.19 20.90
CA ASP A 381 -15.37 10.21 20.95
C ASP A 381 -15.54 9.06 19.95
N ASN A 382 -16.58 9.10 19.10
CA ASN A 382 -16.85 8.06 18.11
C ASN A 382 -15.92 8.21 16.92
N ARG A 383 -15.27 7.12 16.54
CA ARG A 383 -14.47 7.03 15.32
C ARG A 383 -15.28 6.50 14.16
N VAL A 384 -14.94 6.95 12.96
CA VAL A 384 -15.46 6.33 11.75
C VAL A 384 -14.85 4.95 11.59
N THR A 385 -15.70 3.99 11.23
CA THR A 385 -15.29 2.67 10.75
C THR A 385 -15.82 2.46 9.34
N ARG A 386 -15.05 1.79 8.53
CA ARG A 386 -15.30 1.61 7.09
C ARG A 386 -15.24 0.14 6.69
N GLY A 387 -15.80 -0.21 5.52
CA GLY A 387 -15.68 -1.52 4.90
C GLY A 387 -16.75 -2.54 5.34
N GLY A 388 -17.41 -2.34 6.48
CA GLY A 388 -18.26 -3.38 7.09
C GLY A 388 -17.42 -4.53 7.66
N TRP A 389 -18.04 -5.57 8.20
CA TRP A 389 -17.37 -6.70 8.85
C TRP A 389 -18.02 -8.02 8.44
N TYR A 390 -17.43 -9.15 8.80
CA TYR A 390 -17.77 -10.51 8.35
C TYR A 390 -19.25 -10.92 8.48
N ALA A 391 -20.03 -10.29 9.37
CA ALA A 391 -21.46 -10.52 9.48
C ALA A 391 -22.31 -9.30 9.05
N SER A 392 -21.70 -8.26 8.47
CA SER A 392 -22.43 -7.11 7.94
C SER A 392 -23.26 -7.49 6.71
N PRO A 393 -24.47 -6.94 6.54
CA PRO A 393 -25.13 -7.02 5.25
C PRO A 393 -24.33 -6.28 4.18
N ALA A 394 -24.40 -6.72 2.95
CA ALA A 394 -23.65 -6.17 1.82
C ALA A 394 -23.75 -4.64 1.68
N ALA A 395 -24.92 -4.08 1.94
CA ALA A 395 -25.14 -2.63 1.93
C ALA A 395 -24.17 -1.88 2.88
N LYS A 396 -23.68 -2.54 3.92
CA LYS A 396 -22.70 -1.98 4.88
C LYS A 396 -21.25 -2.13 4.45
N CYS A 397 -21.00 -2.98 3.45
CA CYS A 397 -19.67 -3.20 2.89
C CYS A 397 -19.36 -2.28 1.69
N ARG A 398 -20.28 -1.39 1.30
CA ARG A 398 -20.08 -0.43 0.19
C ARG A 398 -18.94 0.54 0.49
N PRO A 399 -18.16 0.98 -0.53
CA PRO A 399 -17.11 1.96 -0.34
C PRO A 399 -17.54 3.24 0.40
N ALA A 400 -18.75 3.75 0.10
CA ALA A 400 -19.29 4.96 0.73
C ALA A 400 -19.86 4.72 2.14
N ASN A 401 -20.09 3.46 2.55
CA ASN A 401 -20.72 3.22 3.85
C ASN A 401 -19.83 3.69 4.99
N ARG A 402 -20.43 4.44 5.90
CA ARG A 402 -19.83 4.93 7.15
C ARG A 402 -20.57 4.32 8.32
N SER A 403 -19.84 3.84 9.27
CA SER A 403 -20.39 3.40 10.55
C SER A 403 -19.67 4.12 11.68
N ASP A 404 -20.41 4.43 12.74
CA ASP A 404 -19.84 4.90 13.99
C ASP A 404 -19.53 3.71 14.90
N PHE A 405 -18.41 3.78 15.57
CA PHE A 405 -18.13 2.93 16.70
C PHE A 405 -18.20 3.75 17.99
N TYR A 406 -19.16 3.38 18.81
CA TYR A 406 -19.42 4.04 20.09
C TYR A 406 -18.21 3.91 21.00
N ASN A 407 -17.56 5.05 21.30
CA ASN A 407 -16.51 5.16 22.32
C ASN A 407 -15.18 4.47 21.94
N CYS A 408 -14.18 5.26 21.60
CA CYS A 408 -12.82 4.80 21.25
C CYS A 408 -12.11 3.97 22.35
N GLY A 409 -12.71 3.82 23.51
CA GLY A 409 -12.24 2.97 24.61
C GLY A 409 -12.84 1.56 24.66
N TRP A 410 -13.77 1.21 23.77
CA TRP A 410 -14.38 -0.12 23.75
C TRP A 410 -13.73 -1.00 22.68
N THR A 411 -13.73 -2.31 22.92
CA THR A 411 -13.22 -3.31 22.00
C THR A 411 -14.38 -4.09 21.38
N SER A 412 -14.18 -4.56 20.14
CA SER A 412 -15.12 -5.42 19.45
C SER A 412 -14.41 -6.29 18.45
N GLY A 413 -14.77 -7.56 18.38
CA GLY A 413 -14.27 -8.52 17.38
C GLY A 413 -14.71 -8.23 15.94
N GLN A 414 -15.43 -7.15 15.73
CA GLN A 414 -15.92 -6.71 14.42
C GLN A 414 -14.95 -5.74 13.74
N TYR A 415 -14.04 -5.11 14.49
CA TYR A 415 -13.25 -3.99 14.01
C TYR A 415 -11.76 -4.21 14.20
N GLY A 416 -11.05 -4.02 13.10
CA GLY A 416 -9.61 -4.00 12.95
C GLY A 416 -9.14 -2.71 12.28
N PHE A 417 -8.08 -2.79 11.50
CA PHE A 417 -7.54 -1.63 10.79
C PHE A 417 -6.53 -2.05 9.73
N ARG A 418 -6.23 -1.14 8.83
CA ARG A 418 -5.01 -1.18 8.00
C ARG A 418 -4.18 0.08 8.22
N LEU A 419 -2.89 0.00 7.92
CA LEU A 419 -1.97 1.11 8.07
C LEU A 419 -1.92 1.95 6.79
N ALA A 420 -1.62 3.23 6.96
CA ALA A 420 -1.19 4.13 5.91
C ALA A 420 0.14 4.79 6.26
N CYS A 421 0.86 5.28 5.25
CA CYS A 421 2.11 6.00 5.42
C CYS A 421 2.24 7.04 4.31
N ARG A 422 2.74 8.24 4.61
CA ARG A 422 3.00 9.25 3.58
C ARG A 422 4.07 8.77 2.61
N ALA A 423 3.87 9.00 1.31
CA ALA A 423 4.79 8.53 0.27
C ALA A 423 6.01 9.45 0.06
N GLY A 424 5.97 10.68 0.57
CA GLY A 424 7.06 11.67 0.44
C GLY A 424 8.09 11.62 1.57
N LEU A 425 9.09 12.48 1.48
CA LEU A 425 10.04 12.78 2.55
C LEU A 425 9.30 13.43 3.73
N LYS A 426 9.84 13.21 4.96
CA LYS A 426 9.43 13.97 6.15
C LYS A 426 9.81 15.43 5.97
#